data_4e5d54de8865bc900b28cd31ee468102
#
_entry.id   4e5d54de8865bc900b28cd31ee468102
#
_cell.length_a   1.000
_cell.length_b   1.000
_cell.length_c   1.000
_cell.angle_alpha   90.00
_cell.angle_beta   90.00
_cell.angle_gamma   90.00
#
_symmetry.space_group_name_H-M   'P 1'
#
loop_
_entity.id
_entity.type
_entity.pdbx_description
1 polymer ?
#
loop_
_entity_poly.entity_id
_entity_poly.type
_entity_poly.pdbx_seq_one_letter_code
_entity_poly.pdbx_strand_id
1 'polypeptide(L)'
;MRLFITCLLFCSISISQNISDQRPISTYSIVALDEETGELGVAVQSNWFSVGFLVPWVKAGVGAVATQSFVKVDYGPDGLKLMERGMSATNALKSLIDKDEAEAVRQVAMIDINGNVSAHTGERCIVFANHVVGNNYSVQANMMENSTVPKAMAIAFENSTGDLADKMMAALEAAENEGGDIRGKQSAAMVIMSGKPTGVEWKDTKLSLRIEDHPTPLKELKRLIRIHRAYQHANKGDYYMEKDQIDNALIEYTKASEYYPENPELPYWSAVALVNGGRVNEA
;
A
#
# COMPACT_ATOMS: atom_id res chain seq x y z
N MET A 1 28.08 53.06 50.81
CA MET A 1 27.00 52.09 50.76
C MET A 1 26.83 51.68 49.28
N ARG A 2 27.48 50.59 48.86
CA ARG A 2 27.46 50.11 47.46
C ARG A 2 26.39 49.04 47.32
N LEU A 3 25.38 49.30 46.47
CA LEU A 3 24.32 48.37 46.14
C LEU A 3 24.84 47.40 45.10
N PHE A 4 24.97 46.09 45.41
CA PHE A 4 25.22 45.03 44.46
C PHE A 4 23.84 44.61 43.85
N ILE A 5 23.64 44.91 42.57
CA ILE A 5 22.53 44.35 41.79
C ILE A 5 23.00 43.03 41.17
N THR A 6 22.49 41.93 41.75
CA THR A 6 22.71 40.60 41.20
C THR A 6 21.71 40.36 40.05
N CYS A 7 22.20 40.40 38.83
CA CYS A 7 21.42 40.08 37.64
C CYS A 7 21.33 38.55 37.50
N LEU A 8 20.18 37.97 37.86
CA LEU A 8 19.87 36.55 37.56
C LEU A 8 19.55 36.41 36.07
N LEU A 9 20.51 35.90 35.33
CA LEU A 9 20.27 35.41 33.96
C LEU A 9 19.43 34.14 34.03
N PHE A 10 18.14 34.25 33.76
CA PHE A 10 17.34 33.10 33.39
C PHE A 10 17.75 32.65 32.00
N CYS A 11 18.58 31.61 31.94
CA CYS A 11 18.87 30.89 30.69
C CYS A 11 17.65 30.04 30.35
N SER A 12 16.74 30.59 29.54
CA SER A 12 15.64 29.81 28.96
C SER A 12 16.27 28.82 27.99
N ILE A 13 16.42 27.57 28.40
CA ILE A 13 16.73 26.46 27.50
C ILE A 13 15.48 26.26 26.64
N SER A 14 15.45 26.92 25.49
CA SER A 14 14.52 26.57 24.42
C SER A 14 14.94 25.18 23.92
N ILE A 15 14.24 24.14 24.37
CA ILE A 15 14.28 22.84 23.73
C ILE A 15 13.63 23.05 22.38
N SER A 16 14.47 23.32 21.37
CA SER A 16 14.05 23.23 19.98
C SER A 16 13.68 21.77 19.70
N GLN A 17 12.40 21.47 19.82
CA GLN A 17 11.90 20.23 19.20
C GLN A 17 12.21 20.34 17.72
N ASN A 18 13.13 19.54 17.24
CA ASN A 18 13.29 19.26 15.82
C ASN A 18 12.03 18.53 15.33
N ILE A 19 10.94 19.26 15.15
CA ILE A 19 9.87 18.85 14.25
C ILE A 19 10.55 18.84 12.89
N SER A 20 10.75 17.66 12.31
CA SER A 20 11.34 17.51 10.99
C SER A 20 10.71 18.55 10.05
N ASP A 21 11.53 19.23 9.24
CA ASP A 21 11.10 20.21 8.21
C ASP A 21 10.20 19.58 7.11
N GLN A 22 9.72 18.36 7.32
CA GLN A 22 8.87 17.64 6.40
C GLN A 22 7.42 18.14 6.53
N ARG A 23 6.86 18.53 5.40
CA ARG A 23 5.43 18.82 5.30
C ARG A 23 4.62 17.55 5.65
N PRO A 24 3.43 17.67 6.27
CA PRO A 24 2.58 16.52 6.54
C PRO A 24 2.15 15.85 5.23
N ILE A 25 2.27 14.55 5.20
CA ILE A 25 1.79 13.72 4.08
C ILE A 25 0.32 13.43 4.32
N SER A 26 -0.56 14.27 3.76
CA SER A 26 -1.99 14.00 3.71
C SER A 26 -2.23 12.79 2.83
N THR A 27 -2.99 11.84 3.33
CA THR A 27 -2.98 10.51 2.72
C THR A 27 -4.21 9.72 3.17
N TYR A 28 -4.70 8.87 2.31
CA TYR A 28 -5.51 7.73 2.70
C TYR A 28 -4.87 6.43 2.23
N SER A 29 -4.91 5.44 3.08
CA SER A 29 -4.27 4.15 2.84
C SER A 29 -5.04 2.99 3.48
N ILE A 30 -4.68 1.78 3.09
CA ILE A 30 -5.18 0.53 3.65
C ILE A 30 -4.02 -0.44 3.84
N VAL A 31 -3.99 -1.13 4.98
CA VAL A 31 -3.24 -2.37 5.18
C VAL A 31 -4.22 -3.53 5.24
N ALA A 32 -3.93 -4.64 4.57
CA ALA A 32 -4.85 -5.77 4.54
C ALA A 32 -4.14 -7.11 4.40
N LEU A 33 -4.79 -8.16 4.90
CA LEU A 33 -4.45 -9.57 4.74
C LEU A 33 -5.63 -10.26 4.04
N ASP A 34 -5.35 -10.99 2.97
CA ASP A 34 -6.31 -11.93 2.40
C ASP A 34 -6.19 -13.27 3.14
N GLU A 35 -7.27 -13.67 3.83
CA GLU A 35 -7.28 -14.84 4.69
C GLU A 35 -7.16 -16.17 3.90
N GLU A 36 -7.63 -16.20 2.65
CA GLU A 36 -7.62 -17.41 1.82
C GLU A 36 -6.22 -17.66 1.23
N THR A 37 -5.57 -16.63 0.74
CA THR A 37 -4.26 -16.72 0.08
C THR A 37 -3.10 -16.49 1.04
N GLY A 38 -3.35 -15.80 2.15
CA GLY A 38 -2.34 -15.29 3.08
C GLY A 38 -1.59 -14.07 2.53
N GLU A 39 -2.01 -13.51 1.41
CA GLU A 39 -1.36 -12.33 0.83
C GLU A 39 -1.54 -11.11 1.72
N LEU A 40 -0.45 -10.37 1.89
CA LEU A 40 -0.39 -9.13 2.67
C LEU A 40 -0.20 -7.93 1.74
N GLY A 41 -0.94 -6.86 1.96
CA GLY A 41 -0.86 -5.69 1.09
C GLY A 41 -0.96 -4.35 1.80
N VAL A 42 -0.42 -3.33 1.13
CA VAL A 42 -0.64 -1.91 1.43
C VAL A 42 -0.98 -1.19 0.14
N ALA A 43 -2.03 -0.37 0.17
CA ALA A 43 -2.34 0.56 -0.90
C ALA A 43 -2.52 1.98 -0.35
N VAL A 44 -2.13 2.98 -1.15
CA VAL A 44 -2.07 4.38 -0.71
C VAL A 44 -2.28 5.35 -1.86
N GLN A 45 -2.91 6.48 -1.57
CA GLN A 45 -2.93 7.67 -2.43
C GLN A 45 -2.70 8.94 -1.61
N SER A 46 -2.06 9.94 -2.22
CA SER A 46 -1.75 11.21 -1.58
C SER A 46 -1.58 12.32 -2.61
N ASN A 47 -1.83 13.56 -2.18
CA ASN A 47 -1.30 14.74 -2.87
C ASN A 47 0.14 15.02 -2.42
N TRP A 48 1.01 14.05 -2.65
CA TRP A 48 2.43 14.08 -2.36
C TRP A 48 3.20 13.39 -3.48
N PHE A 49 4.36 13.94 -3.86
CA PHE A 49 5.22 13.30 -4.85
C PHE A 49 5.77 11.97 -4.31
N SER A 50 5.61 10.89 -5.08
CA SER A 50 6.23 9.59 -4.79
C SER A 50 5.87 9.00 -3.41
N VAL A 51 4.57 9.05 -3.03
CA VAL A 51 4.09 8.52 -1.73
C VAL A 51 4.44 7.06 -1.52
N GLY A 52 4.54 6.29 -2.60
CA GLY A 52 4.87 4.87 -2.58
C GLY A 52 6.26 4.52 -2.06
N PHE A 53 7.15 5.50 -1.92
CA PHE A 53 8.46 5.31 -1.32
C PHE A 53 8.45 5.42 0.22
N LEU A 54 7.45 6.12 0.76
CA LEU A 54 7.44 6.49 2.18
C LEU A 54 6.43 5.68 3.01
N VAL A 55 5.23 5.46 2.45
CA VAL A 55 4.08 4.97 3.21
C VAL A 55 3.99 3.44 3.28
N PRO A 56 4.05 2.69 2.16
CA PRO A 56 3.81 1.25 2.16
C PRO A 56 5.07 0.44 2.49
N TRP A 57 4.92 -0.47 3.45
CA TRP A 57 5.94 -1.42 3.86
C TRP A 57 5.32 -2.79 4.02
N VAL A 58 5.79 -3.78 3.27
CA VAL A 58 5.25 -5.15 3.32
C VAL A 58 6.40 -6.14 3.31
N LYS A 59 6.27 -7.21 4.09
CA LYS A 59 7.21 -8.33 4.10
C LYS A 59 6.45 -9.64 4.04
N ALA A 60 6.78 -10.47 3.06
CA ALA A 60 6.16 -11.78 2.84
C ALA A 60 6.22 -12.65 4.10
N GLY A 61 5.06 -13.21 4.48
CA GLY A 61 4.93 -14.09 5.64
C GLY A 61 5.12 -13.41 7.00
N VAL A 62 5.21 -12.08 7.05
CA VAL A 62 5.44 -11.30 8.28
C VAL A 62 4.31 -10.34 8.56
N GLY A 63 4.10 -9.35 7.68
CA GLY A 63 3.10 -8.32 7.91
C GLY A 63 3.18 -7.16 6.94
N ALA A 64 2.33 -6.17 7.18
CA ALA A 64 2.27 -4.93 6.41
C ALA A 64 2.11 -3.71 7.33
N VAL A 65 2.70 -2.59 6.94
CA VAL A 65 2.69 -1.33 7.67
C VAL A 65 2.43 -0.18 6.71
N ALA A 66 1.52 0.73 7.10
CA ALA A 66 1.36 2.03 6.47
C ALA A 66 1.70 3.12 7.51
N THR A 67 2.64 4.03 7.19
CA THR A 67 3.01 5.16 8.04
C THR A 67 2.85 6.46 7.26
N GLN A 68 2.09 7.41 7.82
CA GLN A 68 1.68 8.63 7.12
C GLN A 68 1.46 9.81 8.09
N SER A 69 0.86 10.92 7.63
CA SER A 69 0.73 12.20 8.32
C SER A 69 2.09 12.90 8.45
N PHE A 70 2.52 13.37 9.61
CA PHE A 70 3.93 13.70 9.81
C PHE A 70 4.73 12.40 9.87
N VAL A 71 5.11 11.91 8.70
CA VAL A 71 5.66 10.57 8.54
C VAL A 71 6.94 10.38 9.34
N LYS A 72 7.02 9.24 10.02
CA LYS A 72 8.26 8.67 10.53
C LYS A 72 8.44 7.33 9.83
N VAL A 73 9.33 7.31 8.87
CA VAL A 73 9.55 6.15 7.99
C VAL A 73 9.93 4.90 8.75
N ASP A 74 10.67 5.06 9.86
CA ASP A 74 11.15 3.96 10.71
C ASP A 74 10.03 3.03 11.22
N TYR A 75 8.78 3.51 11.35
CA TYR A 75 7.65 2.64 11.71
C TYR A 75 7.47 1.47 10.75
N GLY A 76 7.79 1.65 9.47
CA GLY A 76 7.72 0.60 8.46
C GLY A 76 8.72 -0.53 8.74
N PRO A 77 10.02 -0.31 8.54
CA PRO A 77 11.04 -1.36 8.71
C PRO A 77 11.13 -1.88 10.15
N ASP A 78 11.00 -1.03 11.17
CA ASP A 78 11.09 -1.46 12.56
C ASP A 78 9.84 -2.25 12.99
N GLY A 79 8.64 -1.85 12.53
CA GLY A 79 7.41 -2.62 12.74
C GLY A 79 7.50 -4.01 12.14
N LEU A 80 7.90 -4.12 10.88
CA LEU A 80 8.12 -5.42 10.22
C LEU A 80 9.16 -6.27 10.96
N LYS A 81 10.27 -5.68 11.41
CA LYS A 81 11.30 -6.37 12.16
C LYS A 81 10.82 -6.89 13.53
N LEU A 82 9.94 -6.15 14.22
CA LEU A 82 9.33 -6.60 15.47
C LEU A 82 8.36 -7.77 15.22
N MET A 83 7.52 -7.66 14.18
CA MET A 83 6.60 -8.73 13.78
C MET A 83 7.34 -9.98 13.31
N GLU A 84 8.43 -9.85 12.57
CA GLU A 84 9.29 -10.98 12.17
C GLU A 84 9.90 -11.73 13.35
N ARG A 85 10.13 -11.05 14.49
CA ARG A 85 10.59 -11.65 15.75
C ARG A 85 9.46 -12.27 16.58
N GLY A 86 8.25 -12.35 16.03
CA GLY A 86 7.08 -12.98 16.65
C GLY A 86 6.21 -12.05 17.51
N MET A 87 6.45 -10.74 17.47
CA MET A 87 5.57 -9.78 18.14
C MET A 87 4.29 -9.58 17.29
N SER A 88 3.11 -9.53 17.93
CA SER A 88 1.88 -9.17 17.19
C SER A 88 1.94 -7.73 16.69
N ALA A 89 1.20 -7.42 15.61
CA ALA A 89 1.12 -6.06 15.07
C ALA A 89 0.70 -5.04 16.14
N THR A 90 -0.23 -5.41 17.02
CA THR A 90 -0.69 -4.57 18.14
C THR A 90 0.44 -4.22 19.09
N ASN A 91 1.24 -5.21 19.51
CA ASN A 91 2.34 -4.98 20.43
C ASN A 91 3.51 -4.26 19.76
N ALA A 92 3.77 -4.55 18.48
CA ALA A 92 4.79 -3.88 17.68
C ALA A 92 4.48 -2.38 17.56
N LEU A 93 3.25 -2.03 17.15
CA LEU A 93 2.81 -0.64 17.03
C LEU A 93 2.90 0.07 18.38
N LYS A 94 2.34 -0.52 19.44
CA LYS A 94 2.40 0.04 20.79
C LYS A 94 3.84 0.32 21.24
N SER A 95 4.74 -0.63 21.05
CA SER A 95 6.16 -0.50 21.42
C SER A 95 6.89 0.63 20.71
N LEU A 96 6.49 0.96 19.47
CA LEU A 96 7.07 2.05 18.70
C LEU A 96 6.44 3.41 19.06
N ILE A 97 5.13 3.44 19.27
CA ILE A 97 4.40 4.64 19.71
C ILE A 97 4.88 5.11 21.09
N ASP A 98 5.01 4.19 22.05
CA ASP A 98 5.47 4.51 23.43
C ASP A 98 6.88 5.17 23.48
N LYS A 99 7.66 5.07 22.39
CA LYS A 99 9.01 5.64 22.26
C LYS A 99 9.07 6.90 21.38
N ASP A 100 7.96 7.28 20.74
CA ASP A 100 7.92 8.44 19.84
C ASP A 100 7.32 9.66 20.55
N GLU A 101 8.16 10.59 20.97
CA GLU A 101 7.74 11.84 21.62
C GLU A 101 6.79 12.69 20.74
N ALA A 102 6.75 12.43 19.42
CA ALA A 102 5.89 13.11 18.47
C ALA A 102 4.71 12.24 18.00
N GLU A 103 4.33 11.19 18.74
CA GLU A 103 3.26 10.25 18.39
C GLU A 103 1.92 10.95 18.09
N ALA A 104 1.66 12.07 18.76
CA ALA A 104 0.43 12.85 18.59
C ALA A 104 0.21 13.37 17.16
N VAL A 105 1.25 13.43 16.32
CA VAL A 105 1.13 13.83 14.90
C VAL A 105 1.31 12.65 13.92
N ARG A 106 1.46 11.41 14.41
CA ARG A 106 1.65 10.23 13.58
C ARG A 106 0.32 9.56 13.23
N GLN A 107 0.28 8.95 12.04
CA GLN A 107 -0.79 8.03 11.70
C GLN A 107 -0.16 6.77 11.11
N VAL A 108 -0.38 5.63 11.79
CA VAL A 108 0.28 4.36 11.47
C VAL A 108 -0.72 3.22 11.60
N ALA A 109 -0.70 2.28 10.65
CA ALA A 109 -1.43 1.02 10.77
C ALA A 109 -0.49 -0.15 10.52
N MET A 110 -0.68 -1.24 11.25
CA MET A 110 0.07 -2.49 11.13
C MET A 110 -0.87 -3.68 11.10
N ILE A 111 -0.54 -4.67 10.32
CA ILE A 111 -1.18 -5.99 10.30
C ILE A 111 -0.10 -7.06 10.23
N ASP A 112 -0.23 -8.13 11.02
CA ASP A 112 0.66 -9.29 10.91
C ASP A 112 0.02 -10.44 10.14
N ILE A 113 0.80 -11.46 9.84
CA ILE A 113 0.36 -12.66 9.08
C ILE A 113 -0.73 -13.47 9.79
N ASN A 114 -0.95 -13.26 11.08
CA ASN A 114 -1.99 -13.93 11.86
C ASN A 114 -3.30 -13.11 11.90
N GLY A 115 -3.36 -11.98 11.16
CA GLY A 115 -4.54 -11.12 11.11
C GLY A 115 -4.70 -10.19 12.32
N ASN A 116 -3.70 -10.08 13.21
CA ASN A 116 -3.74 -9.04 14.24
C ASN A 116 -3.54 -7.68 13.59
N VAL A 117 -4.49 -6.78 13.79
CA VAL A 117 -4.50 -5.43 13.22
C VAL A 117 -4.45 -4.39 14.32
N SER A 118 -3.70 -3.35 14.13
CA SER A 118 -3.67 -2.18 15.02
C SER A 118 -3.40 -0.91 14.24
N ALA A 119 -4.06 0.19 14.64
CA ALA A 119 -3.85 1.49 14.05
C ALA A 119 -3.76 2.57 15.13
N HIS A 120 -2.98 3.61 14.84
CA HIS A 120 -2.82 4.81 15.64
C HIS A 120 -3.11 6.02 14.76
N THR A 121 -3.97 6.91 15.24
CA THR A 121 -4.15 8.26 14.70
C THR A 121 -3.94 9.23 15.83
N GLY A 122 -2.81 9.93 15.83
CA GLY A 122 -2.46 10.88 16.87
C GLY A 122 -3.45 12.05 16.92
N GLU A 123 -3.71 12.56 18.11
CA GLU A 123 -4.71 13.63 18.38
C GLU A 123 -4.43 14.96 17.65
N ARG A 124 -3.18 15.18 17.22
CA ARG A 124 -2.72 16.36 16.48
C ARG A 124 -2.56 16.11 14.98
N CYS A 125 -3.03 14.97 14.47
CA CYS A 125 -3.15 14.77 13.02
C CYS A 125 -4.11 15.80 12.43
N ILE A 126 -3.81 16.28 11.21
CA ILE A 126 -4.61 17.33 10.58
C ILE A 126 -6.00 16.81 10.22
N VAL A 127 -7.01 17.60 10.54
CA VAL A 127 -8.46 17.35 10.34
C VAL A 127 -8.75 17.09 8.83
N PHE A 128 -9.63 16.22 8.45
CA PHE A 128 -10.25 15.11 9.15
C PHE A 128 -9.32 13.91 9.14
N ALA A 129 -8.92 13.44 10.33
CA ALA A 129 -8.04 12.31 10.51
C ALA A 129 -8.74 11.25 11.35
N ASN A 130 -8.77 10.01 10.88
CA ASN A 130 -9.31 8.87 11.60
C ASN A 130 -8.86 7.55 10.94
N HIS A 131 -9.18 6.43 11.58
CA HIS A 131 -9.01 5.09 11.03
C HIS A 131 -10.21 4.20 11.37
N VAL A 132 -10.37 3.12 10.63
CA VAL A 132 -11.30 2.02 10.93
C VAL A 132 -10.49 0.72 10.87
N VAL A 133 -10.54 -0.03 11.97
CA VAL A 133 -9.97 -1.38 12.06
C VAL A 133 -11.10 -2.39 11.86
N GLY A 134 -10.96 -3.26 10.89
CA GLY A 134 -11.87 -4.37 10.61
C GLY A 134 -11.17 -5.72 10.72
N ASN A 135 -11.85 -6.78 10.26
CA ASN A 135 -11.27 -8.10 10.24
C ASN A 135 -10.22 -8.20 9.13
N ASN A 136 -8.97 -8.45 9.49
CA ASN A 136 -7.83 -8.57 8.58
C ASN A 136 -7.52 -7.29 7.76
N TYR A 137 -7.94 -6.10 8.20
CA TYR A 137 -7.55 -4.84 7.55
C TYR A 137 -7.64 -3.63 8.49
N SER A 138 -6.96 -2.56 8.11
CA SER A 138 -7.19 -1.20 8.62
C SER A 138 -7.13 -0.21 7.47
N VAL A 139 -8.11 0.70 7.46
CA VAL A 139 -8.10 1.90 6.61
C VAL A 139 -7.87 3.12 7.47
N GLN A 140 -7.06 4.05 6.99
CA GLN A 140 -6.72 5.27 7.70
C GLN A 140 -6.59 6.44 6.73
N ALA A 141 -7.01 7.62 7.18
CA ALA A 141 -6.94 8.85 6.39
C ALA A 141 -6.66 10.05 7.29
N ASN A 142 -6.00 11.06 6.75
CA ASN A 142 -5.75 12.33 7.43
C ASN A 142 -5.80 13.48 6.41
N MET A 143 -6.19 14.67 6.85
CA MET A 143 -6.36 15.87 6.03
C MET A 143 -7.35 15.66 4.87
N MET A 144 -8.46 15.00 5.18
CA MET A 144 -9.51 14.71 4.19
C MET A 144 -10.50 15.86 4.03
N GLU A 145 -11.28 15.81 2.94
CA GLU A 145 -12.39 16.76 2.71
C GLU A 145 -13.45 16.62 3.79
N ASN A 146 -13.70 15.39 4.27
CA ASN A 146 -14.67 15.13 5.32
C ASN A 146 -14.32 13.90 6.19
N SER A 147 -15.06 13.70 7.29
CA SER A 147 -14.81 12.65 8.28
C SER A 147 -15.30 11.26 7.85
N THR A 148 -16.05 11.13 6.76
CA THR A 148 -16.68 9.88 6.32
C THR A 148 -15.73 9.00 5.52
N VAL A 149 -14.60 9.54 5.06
CA VAL A 149 -13.62 8.85 4.20
C VAL A 149 -13.20 7.48 4.74
N PRO A 150 -12.71 7.29 5.98
CA PRO A 150 -12.31 5.98 6.45
C PRO A 150 -13.47 4.97 6.49
N LYS A 151 -14.69 5.43 6.83
CA LYS A 151 -15.88 4.58 6.86
C LYS A 151 -16.27 4.12 5.45
N ALA A 152 -16.22 5.00 4.47
CA ALA A 152 -16.50 4.66 3.06
C ALA A 152 -15.47 3.65 2.53
N MET A 153 -14.18 3.83 2.83
CA MET A 153 -13.12 2.87 2.51
C MET A 153 -13.39 1.49 3.08
N ALA A 154 -13.76 1.40 4.36
CA ALA A 154 -14.06 0.15 5.05
C ALA A 154 -15.23 -0.58 4.38
N ILE A 155 -16.35 0.12 4.16
CA ILE A 155 -17.54 -0.43 3.50
C ILE A 155 -17.20 -0.94 2.09
N ALA A 156 -16.43 -0.20 1.32
CA ALA A 156 -16.05 -0.59 -0.02
C ALA A 156 -15.14 -1.83 -0.03
N PHE A 157 -14.17 -1.91 0.89
CA PHE A 157 -13.30 -3.06 1.03
C PHE A 157 -14.09 -4.34 1.37
N GLU A 158 -14.98 -4.25 2.37
CA GLU A 158 -15.78 -5.39 2.85
C GLU A 158 -16.79 -5.91 1.82
N ASN A 159 -17.37 -5.03 0.99
CA ASN A 159 -18.37 -5.39 0.00
C ASN A 159 -17.79 -5.69 -1.39
N SER A 160 -16.49 -5.46 -1.60
CA SER A 160 -15.88 -5.73 -2.90
C SER A 160 -15.54 -7.21 -3.08
N THR A 161 -15.54 -7.63 -4.34
CA THR A 161 -15.17 -8.97 -4.78
C THR A 161 -13.89 -8.92 -5.60
N GLY A 162 -13.26 -10.07 -5.85
CA GLY A 162 -12.01 -10.18 -6.57
C GLY A 162 -10.83 -10.48 -5.64
N ASP A 163 -9.62 -10.32 -6.14
CA ASP A 163 -8.40 -10.52 -5.36
C ASP A 163 -8.11 -9.34 -4.41
N LEU A 164 -7.05 -9.45 -3.63
CA LEU A 164 -6.66 -8.40 -2.66
C LEU A 164 -6.42 -7.05 -3.33
N ALA A 165 -5.89 -7.03 -4.57
CA ALA A 165 -5.67 -5.78 -5.29
C ALA A 165 -6.99 -5.09 -5.66
N ASP A 166 -8.01 -5.85 -6.09
CA ASP A 166 -9.34 -5.30 -6.41
C ASP A 166 -10.02 -4.73 -5.16
N LYS A 167 -9.98 -5.46 -4.04
CA LYS A 167 -10.56 -5.02 -2.77
C LYS A 167 -9.89 -3.75 -2.24
N MET A 168 -8.55 -3.69 -2.25
CA MET A 168 -7.81 -2.49 -1.84
C MET A 168 -8.04 -1.32 -2.81
N MET A 169 -8.14 -1.58 -4.11
CA MET A 169 -8.44 -0.55 -5.10
C MET A 169 -9.82 0.06 -4.86
N ALA A 170 -10.83 -0.77 -4.56
CA ALA A 170 -12.18 -0.30 -4.22
C ALA A 170 -12.18 0.62 -2.99
N ALA A 171 -11.38 0.30 -1.97
CA ALA A 171 -11.22 1.17 -0.80
C ALA A 171 -10.63 2.54 -1.16
N LEU A 172 -9.58 2.59 -2.01
CA LEU A 172 -8.99 3.85 -2.44
C LEU A 172 -9.95 4.66 -3.32
N GLU A 173 -10.69 4.01 -4.23
CA GLU A 173 -11.70 4.67 -5.08
C GLU A 173 -12.84 5.24 -4.23
N ALA A 174 -13.26 4.55 -3.16
CA ALA A 174 -14.27 5.06 -2.23
C ALA A 174 -13.78 6.29 -1.47
N ALA A 175 -12.53 6.31 -1.03
CA ALA A 175 -11.94 7.50 -0.41
C ALA A 175 -11.96 8.71 -1.35
N GLU A 176 -11.58 8.52 -2.61
CA GLU A 176 -11.57 9.57 -3.62
C GLU A 176 -12.99 10.09 -3.92
N ASN A 177 -13.98 9.20 -3.96
CA ASN A 177 -15.40 9.55 -4.19
C ASN A 177 -16.01 10.33 -3.01
N GLU A 178 -15.51 10.13 -1.79
CA GLU A 178 -15.87 10.90 -0.59
C GLU A 178 -15.15 12.27 -0.49
N GLY A 179 -14.44 12.68 -1.55
CA GLY A 179 -13.71 13.95 -1.63
C GLY A 179 -12.19 13.80 -1.46
N GLY A 180 -11.71 12.72 -0.84
CA GLY A 180 -10.27 12.42 -0.72
C GLY A 180 -9.46 13.48 0.03
N ASP A 181 -8.23 13.68 -0.41
CA ASP A 181 -7.28 14.68 0.12
C ASP A 181 -7.70 16.09 -0.28
N ILE A 182 -7.91 17.00 0.69
CA ILE A 182 -8.36 18.38 0.42
C ILE A 182 -7.42 19.19 -0.50
N ARG A 183 -6.18 18.77 -0.65
CA ARG A 183 -5.19 19.42 -1.52
C ARG A 183 -5.24 18.91 -2.96
N GLY A 184 -5.96 17.80 -3.20
CA GLY A 184 -6.02 17.10 -4.47
C GLY A 184 -5.31 15.75 -4.46
N LYS A 185 -4.79 15.33 -5.61
CA LYS A 185 -4.22 14.01 -5.84
C LYS A 185 -2.98 14.10 -6.72
N GLN A 186 -1.94 13.33 -6.39
CA GLN A 186 -0.68 13.39 -7.14
C GLN A 186 -0.07 12.01 -7.36
N SER A 187 0.00 11.16 -6.34
CA SER A 187 0.66 9.86 -6.43
C SER A 187 -0.15 8.74 -5.78
N ALA A 188 0.10 7.51 -6.17
CA ALA A 188 -0.50 6.33 -5.58
C ALA A 188 0.46 5.14 -5.64
N ALA A 189 0.27 4.16 -4.76
CA ALA A 189 1.03 2.93 -4.80
C ALA A 189 0.23 1.76 -4.25
N MET A 190 0.58 0.56 -4.69
CA MET A 190 0.08 -0.70 -4.13
C MET A 190 1.20 -1.73 -4.13
N VAL A 191 1.42 -2.35 -2.97
CA VAL A 191 2.37 -3.44 -2.78
C VAL A 191 1.64 -4.61 -2.17
N ILE A 192 1.79 -5.80 -2.78
CA ILE A 192 1.24 -7.07 -2.28
C ILE A 192 2.35 -8.10 -2.27
N MET A 193 2.51 -8.79 -1.14
CA MET A 193 3.49 -9.83 -0.93
C MET A 193 2.81 -11.15 -0.62
N SER A 194 3.47 -12.26 -0.96
CA SER A 194 3.01 -13.62 -0.67
C SER A 194 2.90 -13.86 0.84
N GLY A 195 1.87 -14.57 1.27
CA GLY A 195 1.77 -15.10 2.64
C GLY A 195 2.74 -16.24 2.93
N LYS A 196 3.29 -16.86 1.87
CA LYS A 196 4.24 -17.99 1.97
C LYS A 196 5.59 -17.58 1.40
N PRO A 197 6.52 -17.10 2.26
CA PRO A 197 7.82 -16.62 1.81
C PRO A 197 8.66 -17.75 1.24
N THR A 198 9.30 -17.49 0.09
CA THR A 198 10.28 -18.39 -0.52
C THR A 198 11.70 -18.10 -0.03
N GLY A 199 11.89 -17.00 0.69
CA GLY A 199 13.20 -16.47 1.06
C GLY A 199 13.85 -15.63 -0.04
N VAL A 200 13.15 -15.41 -1.15
CA VAL A 200 13.61 -14.62 -2.30
C VAL A 200 12.59 -13.51 -2.56
N GLU A 201 12.89 -12.28 -2.18
CA GLU A 201 11.97 -11.15 -2.17
C GLU A 201 11.24 -10.92 -3.50
N TRP A 202 11.97 -10.98 -4.63
CA TRP A 202 11.34 -10.75 -5.94
C TRP A 202 10.36 -11.89 -6.35
N LYS A 203 10.51 -13.11 -5.81
CA LYS A 203 9.54 -14.21 -6.00
C LYS A 203 8.32 -14.06 -5.11
N ASP A 204 8.51 -13.44 -3.95
CA ASP A 204 7.48 -13.22 -2.95
C ASP A 204 6.63 -11.99 -3.26
N THR A 205 7.11 -11.09 -4.12
CA THR A 205 6.39 -9.91 -4.58
C THR A 205 5.32 -10.31 -5.59
N LYS A 206 4.05 -10.15 -5.23
CA LYS A 206 2.89 -10.42 -6.09
C LYS A 206 2.52 -9.21 -6.94
N LEU A 207 2.60 -8.03 -6.34
CA LEU A 207 2.35 -6.75 -6.99
C LEU A 207 3.23 -5.68 -6.34
N SER A 208 3.87 -4.84 -7.15
CA SER A 208 4.55 -3.63 -6.68
C SER A 208 4.44 -2.57 -7.76
N LEU A 209 3.46 -1.68 -7.60
CA LEU A 209 3.15 -0.62 -8.56
C LEU A 209 3.17 0.73 -7.88
N ARG A 210 3.75 1.72 -8.55
CA ARG A 210 3.88 3.09 -8.07
C ARG A 210 3.59 4.08 -9.19
N ILE A 211 2.76 5.06 -8.87
CA ILE A 211 2.51 6.24 -9.66
C ILE A 211 3.14 7.40 -8.90
N GLU A 212 4.25 7.92 -9.38
CA GLU A 212 5.03 8.92 -8.67
C GLU A 212 4.41 10.31 -8.77
N ASP A 213 3.85 10.64 -9.95
CA ASP A 213 3.21 11.93 -10.24
C ASP A 213 2.23 11.79 -11.40
N HIS A 214 0.94 11.99 -11.15
CA HIS A 214 -0.10 11.92 -12.18
C HIS A 214 -1.36 12.67 -11.73
N PRO A 215 -2.09 13.38 -12.63
CA PRO A 215 -3.31 14.09 -12.27
C PRO A 215 -4.48 13.16 -11.88
N THR A 216 -4.43 11.90 -12.26
CA THR A 216 -5.43 10.88 -11.90
C THR A 216 -4.75 9.57 -11.47
N PRO A 217 -4.03 9.57 -10.31
CA PRO A 217 -3.14 8.48 -9.95
C PRO A 217 -3.86 7.15 -9.74
N LEU A 218 -5.10 7.14 -9.20
CA LEU A 218 -5.87 5.91 -9.01
C LEU A 218 -6.32 5.29 -10.34
N LYS A 219 -6.69 6.11 -11.33
CA LYS A 219 -7.04 5.59 -12.67
C LYS A 219 -5.82 4.93 -13.31
N GLU A 220 -4.66 5.56 -13.16
CA GLU A 220 -3.41 5.02 -13.68
C GLU A 220 -2.98 3.76 -12.93
N LEU A 221 -3.08 3.73 -11.60
CA LEU A 221 -2.80 2.54 -10.80
C LEU A 221 -3.70 1.36 -11.22
N LYS A 222 -4.99 1.60 -11.40
CA LYS A 222 -5.96 0.60 -11.88
C LYS A 222 -5.61 0.08 -13.29
N ARG A 223 -5.17 0.98 -14.18
CA ARG A 223 -4.67 0.60 -15.52
C ARG A 223 -3.44 -0.30 -15.42
N LEU A 224 -2.48 0.06 -14.56
CA LEU A 224 -1.26 -0.74 -14.37
C LEU A 224 -1.53 -2.09 -13.73
N ILE A 225 -2.49 -2.21 -12.79
CA ILE A 225 -2.92 -3.51 -12.24
C ILE A 225 -3.45 -4.41 -13.35
N ARG A 226 -4.28 -3.88 -14.26
CA ARG A 226 -4.80 -4.60 -15.41
C ARG A 226 -3.67 -5.09 -16.33
N ILE A 227 -2.70 -4.24 -16.65
CA ILE A 227 -1.53 -4.59 -17.46
C ILE A 227 -0.67 -5.65 -16.74
N HIS A 228 -0.43 -5.49 -15.44
CA HIS A 228 0.31 -6.48 -14.67
C HIS A 228 -0.32 -7.89 -14.78
N ARG A 229 -1.65 -7.99 -14.68
CA ARG A 229 -2.38 -9.25 -14.86
C ARG A 229 -2.21 -9.81 -16.28
N ALA A 230 -2.25 -8.95 -17.30
CA ALA A 230 -2.00 -9.37 -18.66
C ALA A 230 -0.64 -10.06 -18.82
N TYR A 231 0.41 -9.43 -18.30
CA TYR A 231 1.75 -10.02 -18.37
C TYR A 231 1.94 -11.24 -17.45
N GLN A 232 1.23 -11.35 -16.33
CA GLN A 232 1.21 -12.58 -15.54
C GLN A 232 0.64 -13.74 -16.36
N HIS A 233 -0.45 -13.53 -17.11
CA HIS A 233 -1.03 -14.53 -17.99
C HIS A 233 -0.11 -14.84 -19.19
N ALA A 234 0.51 -13.83 -19.80
CA ALA A 234 1.48 -14.05 -20.88
C ALA A 234 2.66 -14.92 -20.42
N ASN A 235 3.30 -14.59 -19.30
CA ASN A 235 4.39 -15.37 -18.73
C ASN A 235 3.97 -16.81 -18.40
N LYS A 236 2.72 -17.02 -17.98
CA LYS A 236 2.19 -18.36 -17.73
C LYS A 236 1.94 -19.13 -19.03
N GLY A 237 1.54 -18.42 -20.10
CA GLY A 237 1.47 -18.96 -21.45
C GLY A 237 2.84 -19.46 -21.92
N ASP A 238 3.88 -18.63 -21.77
CA ASP A 238 5.27 -19.00 -22.10
C ASP A 238 5.72 -20.25 -21.34
N TYR A 239 5.43 -20.31 -20.04
CA TYR A 239 5.73 -21.50 -19.23
C TYR A 239 5.06 -22.77 -19.77
N TYR A 240 3.79 -22.70 -20.22
CA TYR A 240 3.10 -23.84 -20.82
C TYR A 240 3.68 -24.20 -22.19
N MET A 241 4.13 -23.22 -22.98
CA MET A 241 4.85 -23.50 -24.24
C MET A 241 6.15 -24.28 -24.01
N GLU A 242 6.93 -23.92 -22.98
CA GLU A 242 8.15 -24.69 -22.59
C GLU A 242 7.85 -26.14 -22.18
N LYS A 243 6.61 -26.45 -21.83
CA LYS A 243 6.13 -27.80 -21.45
C LYS A 243 5.37 -28.51 -22.56
N ASP A 244 5.39 -27.99 -23.79
CA ASP A 244 4.62 -28.51 -24.93
C ASP A 244 3.11 -28.59 -24.66
N GLN A 245 2.58 -27.75 -23.76
CA GLN A 245 1.17 -27.69 -23.38
C GLN A 245 0.43 -26.56 -24.12
N ILE A 246 0.32 -26.68 -25.43
CA ILE A 246 -0.13 -25.61 -26.34
C ILE A 246 -1.54 -25.12 -25.99
N ASP A 247 -2.49 -26.02 -25.73
CA ASP A 247 -3.87 -25.59 -25.38
C ASP A 247 -3.93 -24.78 -24.09
N ASN A 248 -3.13 -25.15 -23.07
CA ASN A 248 -3.03 -24.38 -21.84
C ASN A 248 -2.37 -23.01 -22.08
N ALA A 249 -1.34 -22.95 -22.95
CA ALA A 249 -0.70 -21.72 -23.34
C ALA A 249 -1.69 -20.76 -24.03
N LEU A 250 -2.49 -21.27 -24.97
CA LEU A 250 -3.51 -20.48 -25.69
C LEU A 250 -4.57 -19.88 -24.75
N ILE A 251 -5.02 -20.66 -23.75
CA ILE A 251 -5.94 -20.17 -22.73
C ILE A 251 -5.35 -18.96 -21.99
N GLU A 252 -4.08 -19.05 -21.60
CA GLU A 252 -3.42 -17.98 -20.85
C GLU A 252 -3.11 -16.76 -21.73
N TYR A 253 -2.66 -16.94 -22.97
CA TYR A 253 -2.47 -15.84 -23.93
C TYR A 253 -3.77 -15.12 -24.29
N THR A 254 -4.89 -15.87 -24.41
CA THR A 254 -6.21 -15.25 -24.60
C THR A 254 -6.57 -14.35 -23.44
N LYS A 255 -6.42 -14.82 -22.21
CA LYS A 255 -6.64 -13.98 -21.00
C LYS A 255 -5.72 -12.76 -20.98
N ALA A 256 -4.45 -12.91 -21.36
CA ALA A 256 -3.53 -11.79 -21.45
C ALA A 256 -4.06 -10.71 -22.40
N SER A 257 -4.54 -11.10 -23.59
CA SER A 257 -5.13 -10.20 -24.57
C SER A 257 -6.44 -9.55 -24.10
N GLU A 258 -7.26 -10.27 -23.32
CA GLU A 258 -8.48 -9.72 -22.73
C GLU A 258 -8.18 -8.65 -21.66
N TYR A 259 -7.12 -8.84 -20.85
CA TYR A 259 -6.68 -7.85 -19.89
C TYR A 259 -6.04 -6.62 -20.53
N TYR A 260 -5.37 -6.75 -21.66
CA TYR A 260 -4.68 -5.63 -22.31
C TYR A 260 -4.84 -5.67 -23.84
N PRO A 261 -6.08 -5.46 -24.35
CA PRO A 261 -6.40 -5.56 -25.78
C PRO A 261 -5.71 -4.49 -26.63
N GLU A 262 -5.24 -3.40 -26.03
CA GLU A 262 -4.52 -2.34 -26.71
C GLU A 262 -3.09 -2.72 -27.11
N ASN A 263 -2.55 -3.83 -26.58
CA ASN A 263 -1.21 -4.31 -26.90
C ASN A 263 -1.24 -5.42 -27.96
N PRO A 264 -0.84 -5.15 -29.23
CA PRO A 264 -0.86 -6.14 -30.30
C PRO A 264 0.15 -7.29 -30.12
N GLU A 265 1.12 -7.15 -29.23
CA GLU A 265 2.09 -8.20 -28.93
C GLU A 265 1.42 -9.43 -28.31
N LEU A 266 0.42 -9.24 -27.44
CA LEU A 266 -0.20 -10.35 -26.72
C LEU A 266 -0.96 -11.32 -27.63
N PRO A 267 -1.83 -10.92 -28.58
CA PRO A 267 -2.42 -11.84 -29.55
C PRO A 267 -1.39 -12.42 -30.52
N TYR A 268 -0.29 -11.71 -30.83
CA TYR A 268 0.78 -12.22 -31.67
C TYR A 268 1.39 -13.51 -31.10
N TRP A 269 1.65 -13.58 -29.80
CA TRP A 269 2.18 -14.78 -29.16
C TRP A 269 1.21 -15.96 -29.19
N SER A 270 -0.11 -15.70 -29.17
CA SER A 270 -1.11 -16.76 -29.42
C SER A 270 -0.97 -17.37 -30.81
N ALA A 271 -0.80 -16.53 -31.85
CA ALA A 271 -0.59 -17.00 -33.21
C ALA A 271 0.73 -17.78 -33.33
N VAL A 272 1.82 -17.31 -32.74
CA VAL A 272 3.11 -18.03 -32.72
C VAL A 272 2.97 -19.41 -32.06
N ALA A 273 2.23 -19.51 -30.94
CA ALA A 273 1.98 -20.77 -30.26
C ALA A 273 1.21 -21.76 -31.16
N LEU A 274 0.19 -21.29 -31.91
CA LEU A 274 -0.56 -22.11 -32.87
C LEU A 274 0.34 -22.63 -34.00
N VAL A 275 1.17 -21.76 -34.60
CA VAL A 275 2.11 -22.15 -35.66
C VAL A 275 3.09 -23.22 -35.16
N ASN A 276 3.70 -23.01 -33.98
CA ASN A 276 4.62 -23.96 -33.37
C ASN A 276 3.96 -25.30 -33.06
N GLY A 277 2.67 -25.29 -32.74
CA GLY A 277 1.86 -26.52 -32.56
C GLY A 277 1.33 -27.15 -33.82
N GLY A 278 1.75 -26.70 -35.01
CA GLY A 278 1.28 -27.22 -36.31
C GLY A 278 -0.15 -26.81 -36.67
N ARG A 279 -0.78 -25.88 -35.93
CA ARG A 279 -2.16 -25.39 -36.12
C ARG A 279 -2.20 -24.10 -36.96
N VAL A 280 -1.44 -24.08 -38.06
CA VAL A 280 -1.20 -22.87 -38.88
C VAL A 280 -2.50 -22.23 -39.42
N ASN A 281 -3.54 -23.02 -39.67
CA ASN A 281 -4.82 -22.50 -40.16
C ASN A 281 -5.66 -21.78 -39.10
N GLU A 282 -5.29 -21.90 -37.83
CA GLU A 282 -5.94 -21.26 -36.68
C GLU A 282 -5.19 -19.99 -36.21
N ALA A 283 -3.95 -19.81 -36.67
CA ALA A 283 -3.11 -18.66 -36.35
C ALA A 283 -3.47 -17.43 -37.18
#